data_02d3df24a17f49e0d3fb977f41e48d83
#
_entry.id   02d3df24a17f49e0d3fb977f41e48d83
#
_cell.length_a   1.000
_cell.length_b   1.000
_cell.length_c   1.000
_cell.angle_alpha   90.00
_cell.angle_beta   90.00
_cell.angle_gamma   90.00
#
_symmetry.space_group_name_H-M   'P 1'
#
loop_
_entity.id
_entity.type
_entity.pdbx_description
1 polymer ?
#
loop_
_entity_poly.entity_id
_entity_poly.type
_entity_poly.pdbx_seq_one_letter_code
_entity_poly.pdbx_strand_id
1 'polypeptide(L)'
;MSAESIGKTEVTSPNVPERARRFAWLGPPPLFEGEDTAAYDELLARISGAMKPADIFEEVWVRDIVDLSWEVLRLRRLKASLMTATAYEGLHKILEPFLELYDERDQLVRGWAARHKTAIKQVDRRLASAGLTMDAVMAQTLLTNLDHIERMERLIGTAGARRDAILCEVERHRATWGQELRRAVQQAEDTEIKVIEDGKTRNAA
;
A
#
# COMPACT_ATOMS: atom_id res chain seq x y z
N MET A 1 -58.75 -6.76 -10.89
CA MET A 1 -57.72 -5.71 -11.02
C MET A 1 -57.06 -5.59 -9.67
N SER A 2 -55.95 -6.29 -9.49
CA SER A 2 -55.17 -6.27 -8.22
C SER A 2 -53.77 -5.78 -8.56
N ALA A 3 -53.39 -4.65 -7.99
CA ALA A 3 -52.08 -4.07 -8.16
C ALA A 3 -51.09 -4.74 -7.19
N GLU A 4 -50.10 -5.40 -7.75
CA GLU A 4 -48.95 -5.93 -7.01
C GLU A 4 -48.02 -4.80 -6.57
N SER A 5 -47.91 -4.70 -5.27
CA SER A 5 -46.96 -3.80 -4.59
C SER A 5 -45.55 -4.41 -4.69
N ILE A 6 -44.66 -3.78 -5.47
CA ILE A 6 -43.27 -4.15 -5.55
C ILE A 6 -42.60 -3.64 -4.27
N GLY A 7 -42.33 -4.56 -3.35
CA GLY A 7 -41.52 -4.30 -2.15
C GLY A 7 -40.10 -3.93 -2.52
N LYS A 8 -39.71 -2.69 -2.22
CA LYS A 8 -38.30 -2.27 -2.21
C LYS A 8 -37.56 -3.04 -1.11
N THR A 9 -36.76 -4.01 -1.51
CA THR A 9 -35.81 -4.65 -0.61
C THR A 9 -34.70 -3.64 -0.34
N GLU A 10 -34.74 -3.02 0.84
CA GLU A 10 -33.59 -2.29 1.38
C GLU A 10 -32.46 -3.30 1.59
N VAL A 11 -31.45 -3.24 0.73
CA VAL A 11 -30.19 -3.93 0.92
C VAL A 11 -29.50 -3.22 2.09
N THR A 12 -29.62 -3.79 3.27
CA THR A 12 -28.89 -3.36 4.46
C THR A 12 -27.40 -3.59 4.18
N SER A 13 -26.69 -2.53 3.83
CA SER A 13 -25.22 -2.56 3.66
C SER A 13 -24.56 -3.04 4.94
N PRO A 14 -23.54 -3.92 4.86
CA PRO A 14 -22.81 -4.39 6.03
C PRO A 14 -22.23 -3.21 6.81
N ASN A 15 -22.17 -3.37 8.11
CA ASN A 15 -21.75 -2.37 9.10
C ASN A 15 -20.35 -1.83 8.78
N VAL A 16 -20.27 -0.81 7.93
CA VAL A 16 -19.03 -0.12 7.59
C VAL A 16 -18.60 0.67 8.82
N PRO A 17 -17.37 0.49 9.35
CA PRO A 17 -16.88 1.25 10.48
C PRO A 17 -17.07 2.75 10.24
N GLU A 18 -17.50 3.50 11.24
CA GLU A 18 -17.81 4.93 11.16
C GLU A 18 -16.67 5.74 10.53
N ARG A 19 -15.43 5.32 10.76
CA ARG A 19 -14.22 5.90 10.16
C ARG A 19 -14.12 5.69 8.65
N ALA A 20 -14.56 4.55 8.12
CA ALA A 20 -14.59 4.31 6.68
C ALA A 20 -15.65 5.18 5.98
N ARG A 21 -16.75 5.51 6.67
CA ARG A 21 -17.77 6.47 6.17
C ARG A 21 -17.21 7.87 5.98
N ARG A 22 -16.27 8.29 6.82
CA ARG A 22 -15.61 9.60 6.72
C ARG A 22 -14.91 9.82 5.38
N PHE A 23 -14.34 8.77 4.79
CA PHE A 23 -13.61 8.82 3.53
C PHE A 23 -14.44 8.36 2.33
N ALA A 24 -15.73 8.02 2.53
CA ALA A 24 -16.58 7.48 1.45
C ALA A 24 -16.79 8.47 0.29
N TRP A 25 -16.73 9.76 0.55
CA TRP A 25 -16.85 10.81 -0.46
C TRP A 25 -15.67 10.85 -1.46
N LEU A 26 -14.52 10.28 -1.10
CA LEU A 26 -13.36 10.13 -1.98
C LEU A 26 -13.49 8.95 -2.97
N GLY A 27 -14.62 8.24 -2.93
CA GLY A 27 -14.87 7.08 -3.79
C GLY A 27 -14.31 5.77 -3.22
N PRO A 28 -14.48 4.67 -3.97
CA PRO A 28 -14.04 3.35 -3.55
C PRO A 28 -12.50 3.27 -3.50
N PRO A 29 -11.94 2.38 -2.67
CA PRO A 29 -10.50 2.13 -2.64
C PRO A 29 -10.01 1.54 -3.96
N PRO A 30 -8.75 1.83 -4.39
CA PRO A 30 -8.18 1.35 -5.64
C PRO A 30 -7.69 -0.11 -5.50
N LEU A 31 -8.60 -1.01 -5.17
CA LEU A 31 -8.31 -2.43 -4.98
C LEU A 31 -8.47 -3.20 -6.29
N PHE A 32 -7.60 -4.19 -6.49
CA PHE A 32 -7.76 -5.18 -7.55
C PHE A 32 -8.68 -6.31 -7.09
N GLU A 33 -9.25 -7.02 -8.05
CA GLU A 33 -10.03 -8.23 -7.76
C GLU A 33 -9.19 -9.23 -6.93
N GLY A 34 -9.78 -9.74 -5.85
CA GLY A 34 -9.12 -10.65 -4.92
C GLY A 34 -8.25 -10.00 -3.85
N GLU A 35 -8.13 -8.67 -3.82
CA GLU A 35 -7.47 -7.98 -2.71
C GLU A 35 -8.39 -7.90 -1.48
N ASP A 36 -7.76 -7.95 -0.30
CA ASP A 36 -8.45 -7.93 0.99
C ASP A 36 -8.87 -6.51 1.37
N THR A 37 -10.16 -6.22 1.20
CA THR A 37 -10.77 -4.93 1.57
C THR A 37 -10.64 -4.67 3.08
N ALA A 38 -10.75 -5.70 3.92
CA ALA A 38 -10.67 -5.52 5.37
C ALA A 38 -9.25 -5.11 5.79
N ALA A 39 -8.22 -5.67 5.16
CA ALA A 39 -6.83 -5.27 5.40
C ALA A 39 -6.55 -3.83 4.94
N TYR A 40 -7.16 -3.39 3.84
CA TYR A 40 -7.09 -2.01 3.40
C TYR A 40 -7.78 -1.06 4.40
N ASP A 41 -8.99 -1.40 4.84
CA ASP A 41 -9.75 -0.61 5.80
C ASP A 41 -9.03 -0.52 7.16
N GLU A 42 -8.37 -1.59 7.58
CA GLU A 42 -7.50 -1.59 8.78
C GLU A 42 -6.33 -0.61 8.61
N LEU A 43 -5.67 -0.60 7.45
CA LEU A 43 -4.59 0.34 7.15
C LEU A 43 -5.09 1.79 7.20
N LEU A 44 -6.25 2.06 6.57
CA LEU A 44 -6.90 3.37 6.59
C LEU A 44 -7.23 3.79 8.04
N ALA A 45 -7.78 2.89 8.84
CA ALA A 45 -8.13 3.17 10.23
C ALA A 45 -6.90 3.51 11.07
N ARG A 46 -5.80 2.79 10.90
CA ARG A 46 -4.54 3.05 11.62
C ARG A 46 -3.91 4.38 11.24
N ILE A 47 -3.78 4.66 9.95
CA ILE A 47 -3.17 5.90 9.47
C ILE A 47 -4.05 7.10 9.85
N SER A 48 -5.36 7.04 9.61
CA SER A 48 -6.28 8.13 9.98
C SER A 48 -6.32 8.35 11.49
N GLY A 49 -6.24 7.29 12.29
CA GLY A 49 -6.18 7.37 13.75
C GLY A 49 -4.91 8.03 14.29
N ALA A 50 -3.77 7.80 13.61
CA ALA A 50 -2.49 8.43 13.95
C ALA A 50 -2.44 9.90 13.49
N MET A 51 -2.90 10.18 12.27
CA MET A 51 -2.86 11.52 11.69
C MET A 51 -3.93 12.47 12.24
N LYS A 52 -5.11 11.94 12.62
CA LYS A 52 -6.26 12.71 13.14
C LYS A 52 -6.55 13.93 12.25
N PRO A 53 -6.94 13.74 10.99
CA PRO A 53 -7.15 14.84 10.05
C PRO A 53 -8.16 15.86 10.58
N ALA A 54 -7.79 17.14 10.55
CA ALA A 54 -8.57 18.24 11.08
C ALA A 54 -9.49 18.90 10.03
N ASP A 55 -9.10 18.83 8.75
CA ASP A 55 -9.81 19.42 7.62
C ASP A 55 -9.87 18.48 6.41
N ILE A 56 -10.58 18.93 5.37
CA ILE A 56 -10.79 18.16 4.15
C ILE A 56 -9.50 17.89 3.38
N PHE A 57 -8.52 18.81 3.42
CA PHE A 57 -7.23 18.59 2.74
C PHE A 57 -6.44 17.51 3.42
N GLU A 58 -6.43 17.50 4.75
CA GLU A 58 -5.81 16.42 5.51
C GLU A 58 -6.51 15.08 5.30
N GLU A 59 -7.83 15.05 5.08
CA GLU A 59 -8.55 13.82 4.71
C GLU A 59 -8.11 13.28 3.36
N VAL A 60 -7.95 14.15 2.35
CA VAL A 60 -7.42 13.77 1.03
C VAL A 60 -6.01 13.19 1.19
N TRP A 61 -5.12 13.88 1.90
CA TRP A 61 -3.75 13.40 2.12
C TRP A 61 -3.68 12.08 2.89
N VAL A 62 -4.55 11.87 3.90
CA VAL A 62 -4.66 10.57 4.58
C VAL A 62 -4.99 9.48 3.58
N ARG A 63 -5.97 9.72 2.68
CA ARG A 63 -6.35 8.75 1.67
C ARG A 63 -5.21 8.47 0.70
N ASP A 64 -4.54 9.49 0.21
CA ASP A 64 -3.39 9.36 -0.70
C ASP A 64 -2.23 8.58 -0.06
N ILE A 65 -1.93 8.84 1.22
CA ILE A 65 -0.91 8.10 1.98
C ILE A 65 -1.29 6.62 2.10
N VAL A 66 -2.56 6.32 2.36
CA VAL A 66 -3.06 4.94 2.45
C VAL A 66 -2.96 4.25 1.10
N ASP A 67 -3.42 4.87 0.03
CA ASP A 67 -3.40 4.33 -1.32
C ASP A 67 -1.97 4.04 -1.79
N LEU A 68 -1.03 4.97 -1.58
CA LEU A 68 0.38 4.78 -1.91
C LEU A 68 1.04 3.70 -1.04
N SER A 69 0.69 3.63 0.24
CA SER A 69 1.19 2.57 1.13
C SER A 69 0.67 1.19 0.69
N TRP A 70 -0.60 1.11 0.31
CA TRP A 70 -1.20 -0.11 -0.22
C TRP A 70 -0.55 -0.54 -1.54
N GLU A 71 -0.28 0.42 -2.44
CA GLU A 71 0.43 0.18 -3.69
C GLU A 71 1.83 -0.41 -3.44
N VAL A 72 2.59 0.13 -2.50
CA VAL A 72 3.89 -0.42 -2.09
C VAL A 72 3.75 -1.87 -1.59
N LEU A 73 2.78 -2.15 -0.73
CA LEU A 73 2.53 -3.49 -0.21
C LEU A 73 2.13 -4.46 -1.33
N ARG A 74 1.27 -4.00 -2.25
CA ARG A 74 0.86 -4.75 -3.45
C ARG A 74 2.06 -5.12 -4.30
N LEU A 75 2.88 -4.14 -4.68
CA LEU A 75 4.05 -4.36 -5.53
C LEU A 75 5.05 -5.32 -4.88
N ARG A 76 5.26 -5.26 -3.57
CA ARG A 76 6.10 -6.21 -2.84
C ARG A 76 5.56 -7.64 -2.89
N ARG A 77 4.23 -7.81 -2.73
CA ARG A 77 3.59 -9.13 -2.88
C ARG A 77 3.73 -9.67 -4.29
N LEU A 78 3.47 -8.82 -5.30
CA LEU A 78 3.59 -9.19 -6.72
C LEU A 78 5.03 -9.57 -7.09
N LYS A 79 6.03 -8.87 -6.55
CA LYS A 79 7.44 -9.24 -6.72
C LYS A 79 7.74 -10.63 -6.16
N ALA A 80 7.28 -10.93 -4.94
CA ALA A 80 7.45 -12.25 -4.35
C ALA A 80 6.71 -13.34 -5.14
N SER A 81 5.51 -13.03 -5.62
CA SER A 81 4.72 -13.94 -6.48
C SER A 81 5.40 -14.19 -7.82
N LEU A 82 5.98 -13.18 -8.46
CA LEU A 82 6.74 -13.32 -9.70
C LEU A 82 7.92 -14.29 -9.49
N MET A 83 8.72 -14.09 -8.46
CA MET A 83 9.85 -14.95 -8.12
C MET A 83 9.43 -16.41 -7.90
N THR A 84 8.29 -16.62 -7.23
CA THR A 84 7.77 -17.96 -7.00
C THR A 84 7.23 -18.60 -8.28
N ALA A 85 6.49 -17.83 -9.08
CA ALA A 85 5.86 -18.30 -10.31
C ALA A 85 6.89 -18.67 -11.38
N THR A 86 8.02 -17.95 -11.44
CA THR A 86 9.07 -18.15 -12.45
C THR A 86 10.26 -18.99 -11.94
N ALA A 87 10.18 -19.53 -10.71
CA ALA A 87 11.25 -20.36 -10.12
C ALA A 87 11.59 -21.59 -10.99
N TYR A 88 10.63 -22.11 -11.76
CA TYR A 88 10.86 -23.21 -12.68
C TYR A 88 11.85 -22.86 -13.79
N GLU A 89 11.87 -21.61 -14.24
CA GLU A 89 12.82 -21.13 -15.26
C GLU A 89 14.26 -21.11 -14.73
N GLY A 90 14.44 -20.62 -13.50
CA GLY A 90 15.71 -20.64 -12.81
C GLY A 90 16.20 -22.08 -12.57
N LEU A 91 15.31 -22.97 -12.15
CA LEU A 91 15.62 -24.39 -11.98
C LEU A 91 16.03 -25.04 -13.31
N HIS A 92 15.32 -24.74 -14.39
CA HIS A 92 15.63 -25.26 -15.72
C HIS A 92 17.06 -24.88 -16.15
N LYS A 93 17.47 -23.63 -15.96
CA LYS A 93 18.82 -23.15 -16.26
C LYS A 93 19.89 -23.76 -15.35
N ILE A 94 19.61 -23.88 -14.05
CA ILE A 94 20.56 -24.48 -13.11
C ILE A 94 20.81 -25.98 -13.42
N LEU A 95 19.79 -26.68 -13.90
CA LEU A 95 19.91 -28.10 -14.23
C LEU A 95 20.53 -28.37 -15.61
N GLU A 96 20.66 -27.34 -16.46
CA GLU A 96 21.18 -27.48 -17.81
C GLU A 96 22.56 -28.17 -17.90
N PRO A 97 23.54 -27.85 -17.05
CA PRO A 97 24.86 -28.53 -17.07
C PRO A 97 24.81 -29.99 -16.60
N PHE A 98 23.76 -30.42 -15.89
CA PHE A 98 23.65 -31.74 -15.28
C PHE A 98 22.69 -32.69 -16.03
N LEU A 99 21.89 -32.14 -16.93
CA LEU A 99 20.91 -32.87 -17.74
C LEU A 99 20.99 -32.36 -19.18
N GLU A 100 21.78 -33.08 -20.01
CA GLU A 100 21.99 -32.71 -21.42
C GLU A 100 20.71 -32.87 -22.24
N LEU A 101 19.90 -33.91 -21.94
CA LEU A 101 18.64 -34.16 -22.62
C LEU A 101 17.59 -33.15 -22.18
N TYR A 102 17.17 -32.32 -23.12
CA TYR A 102 16.15 -31.28 -22.87
C TYR A 102 14.83 -31.86 -22.34
N ASP A 103 14.35 -32.96 -22.94
CA ASP A 103 13.06 -33.57 -22.57
C ASP A 103 13.07 -34.12 -21.14
N GLU A 104 14.17 -34.75 -20.68
CA GLU A 104 14.31 -35.23 -19.32
C GLU A 104 14.31 -34.07 -18.32
N ARG A 105 15.04 -33.01 -18.63
CA ARG A 105 15.11 -31.79 -17.80
C ARG A 105 13.74 -31.12 -17.70
N ASP A 106 13.06 -30.92 -18.83
CA ASP A 106 11.76 -30.27 -18.90
C ASP A 106 10.70 -31.07 -18.13
N GLN A 107 10.68 -32.40 -18.27
CA GLN A 107 9.77 -33.26 -17.53
C GLN A 107 10.03 -33.19 -16.01
N LEU A 108 11.30 -33.18 -15.59
CA LEU A 108 11.66 -33.06 -14.16
C LEU A 108 11.24 -31.70 -13.61
N VAL A 109 11.50 -30.60 -14.33
CA VAL A 109 11.14 -29.23 -13.92
C VAL A 109 9.64 -29.05 -13.85
N ARG A 110 8.88 -29.54 -14.84
CA ARG A 110 7.40 -29.53 -14.79
C ARG A 110 6.87 -30.32 -13.62
N GLY A 111 7.41 -31.52 -13.34
CA GLY A 111 7.04 -32.31 -12.18
C GLY A 111 7.32 -31.60 -10.85
N TRP A 112 8.44 -30.90 -10.77
CA TRP A 112 8.80 -30.08 -9.61
C TRP A 112 7.84 -28.89 -9.45
N ALA A 113 7.54 -28.16 -10.53
CA ALA A 113 6.59 -27.04 -10.54
C ALA A 113 5.18 -27.52 -10.13
N ALA A 114 4.75 -28.70 -10.58
CA ALA A 114 3.50 -29.34 -10.20
C ALA A 114 3.52 -29.94 -8.78
N ARG A 115 4.61 -29.74 -8.02
CA ARG A 115 4.77 -30.23 -6.64
C ARG A 115 4.74 -31.77 -6.50
N HIS A 116 5.12 -32.52 -7.54
CA HIS A 116 5.24 -33.97 -7.45
C HIS A 116 6.38 -34.35 -6.51
N LYS A 117 6.08 -35.13 -5.47
CA LYS A 117 7.04 -35.52 -4.43
C LYS A 117 8.29 -36.20 -4.98
N THR A 118 8.15 -36.99 -6.04
CA THR A 118 9.27 -37.71 -6.70
C THR A 118 10.20 -36.71 -7.40
N ALA A 119 9.64 -35.73 -8.13
CA ALA A 119 10.42 -34.71 -8.83
C ALA A 119 11.15 -33.80 -7.83
N ILE A 120 10.49 -33.37 -6.75
CA ILE A 120 11.11 -32.58 -5.68
C ILE A 120 12.34 -33.32 -5.12
N LYS A 121 12.19 -34.58 -4.73
CA LYS A 121 13.31 -35.37 -4.20
C LYS A 121 14.45 -35.58 -5.20
N GLN A 122 14.14 -35.68 -6.49
CA GLN A 122 15.15 -35.77 -7.55
C GLN A 122 15.90 -34.46 -7.71
N VAL A 123 15.20 -33.34 -7.75
CA VAL A 123 15.79 -31.99 -7.81
C VAL A 123 16.71 -31.76 -6.61
N ASP A 124 16.21 -31.99 -5.39
CA ASP A 124 16.98 -31.81 -4.15
C ASP A 124 18.28 -32.62 -4.17
N ARG A 125 18.20 -33.89 -4.62
CA ARG A 125 19.37 -34.76 -4.72
C ARG A 125 20.38 -34.24 -5.74
N ARG A 126 19.91 -33.77 -6.91
CA ARG A 126 20.80 -33.27 -7.96
C ARG A 126 21.46 -31.94 -7.53
N LEU A 127 20.73 -31.05 -6.91
CA LEU A 127 21.29 -29.81 -6.36
C LEU A 127 22.34 -30.11 -5.29
N ALA A 128 22.01 -30.99 -4.35
CA ALA A 128 22.95 -31.41 -3.29
C ALA A 128 24.23 -32.07 -3.84
N SER A 129 24.11 -32.92 -4.87
CA SER A 129 25.28 -33.54 -5.51
C SER A 129 26.20 -32.54 -6.21
N ALA A 130 25.67 -31.41 -6.63
CA ALA A 130 26.41 -30.29 -7.22
C ALA A 130 26.88 -29.26 -6.17
N GLY A 131 26.62 -29.47 -4.87
CA GLY A 131 26.90 -28.49 -3.83
C GLY A 131 26.03 -27.24 -3.89
N LEU A 132 24.87 -27.32 -4.57
CA LEU A 132 23.93 -26.22 -4.73
C LEU A 132 22.74 -26.37 -3.79
N THR A 133 22.09 -25.24 -3.52
CA THR A 133 20.85 -25.15 -2.73
C THR A 133 19.75 -24.50 -3.56
N MET A 134 18.55 -24.44 -2.99
CA MET A 134 17.43 -23.70 -3.60
C MET A 134 17.75 -22.21 -3.79
N ASP A 135 18.67 -21.64 -3.01
CA ASP A 135 19.10 -20.25 -3.17
C ASP A 135 19.78 -20.00 -4.53
N ALA A 136 20.53 -20.99 -5.06
CA ALA A 136 21.08 -20.90 -6.40
C ALA A 136 19.98 -20.83 -7.46
N VAL A 137 18.91 -21.62 -7.31
CA VAL A 137 17.73 -21.57 -8.18
C VAL A 137 17.06 -20.20 -8.10
N MET A 138 16.87 -19.67 -6.89
CA MET A 138 16.27 -18.34 -6.69
C MET A 138 17.14 -17.21 -7.23
N ALA A 139 18.47 -17.31 -7.09
CA ALA A 139 19.41 -16.35 -7.67
C ALA A 139 19.32 -16.36 -9.20
N GLN A 140 19.28 -17.54 -9.82
CA GLN A 140 19.12 -17.67 -11.25
C GLN A 140 17.75 -17.15 -11.74
N THR A 141 16.69 -17.39 -10.96
CA THR A 141 15.34 -16.84 -11.21
C THR A 141 15.36 -15.31 -11.16
N LEU A 142 16.05 -14.73 -10.18
CA LEU A 142 16.24 -13.29 -10.06
C LEU A 142 16.94 -12.72 -11.29
N LEU A 143 18.03 -13.34 -11.73
CA LEU A 143 18.77 -12.90 -12.93
C LEU A 143 17.90 -12.96 -14.18
N THR A 144 17.06 -13.99 -14.32
CA THR A 144 16.12 -14.13 -15.44
C THR A 144 15.07 -13.02 -15.46
N ASN A 145 14.64 -12.57 -14.29
CA ASN A 145 13.58 -11.57 -14.14
C ASN A 145 14.09 -10.17 -13.72
N LEU A 146 15.38 -9.90 -13.89
CA LEU A 146 16.02 -8.71 -13.35
C LEU A 146 15.34 -7.42 -13.81
N ASP A 147 15.03 -7.29 -15.10
CA ASP A 147 14.36 -6.11 -15.66
C ASP A 147 12.97 -5.87 -15.04
N HIS A 148 12.21 -6.94 -14.82
CA HIS A 148 10.89 -6.84 -14.18
C HIS A 148 11.01 -6.43 -12.71
N ILE A 149 11.97 -7.01 -12.00
CA ILE A 149 12.26 -6.69 -10.60
C ILE A 149 12.70 -5.22 -10.47
N GLU A 150 13.61 -4.74 -11.32
CA GLU A 150 14.05 -3.35 -11.32
C GLU A 150 12.90 -2.37 -11.60
N ARG A 151 12.00 -2.71 -12.52
CA ARG A 151 10.81 -1.89 -12.78
C ARG A 151 9.90 -1.83 -11.56
N MET A 152 9.67 -2.95 -10.89
CA MET A 152 8.87 -2.98 -9.64
C MET A 152 9.54 -2.17 -8.53
N GLU A 153 10.87 -2.28 -8.36
CA GLU A 153 11.60 -1.49 -7.35
C GLU A 153 11.52 0.01 -7.63
N ARG A 154 11.59 0.44 -8.88
CA ARG A 154 11.37 1.85 -9.24
C ARG A 154 9.97 2.33 -8.90
N LEU A 155 8.94 1.52 -9.17
CA LEU A 155 7.56 1.87 -8.81
C LEU A 155 7.39 1.96 -7.29
N ILE A 156 7.95 1.01 -6.54
CA ILE A 156 7.97 1.03 -5.07
C ILE A 156 8.65 2.30 -4.54
N GLY A 157 9.83 2.63 -5.09
CA GLY A 157 10.56 3.84 -4.74
C GLY A 157 9.78 5.12 -5.05
N THR A 158 9.14 5.18 -6.23
CA THR A 158 8.33 6.33 -6.64
C THR A 158 7.10 6.50 -5.74
N ALA A 159 6.37 5.43 -5.45
CA ALA A 159 5.23 5.48 -4.54
C ALA A 159 5.65 5.89 -3.12
N GLY A 160 6.80 5.38 -2.64
CA GLY A 160 7.39 5.78 -1.36
C GLY A 160 7.74 7.27 -1.32
N ALA A 161 8.44 7.77 -2.33
CA ALA A 161 8.81 9.19 -2.41
C ALA A 161 7.59 10.13 -2.48
N ARG A 162 6.55 9.75 -3.23
CA ARG A 162 5.30 10.52 -3.27
C ARG A 162 4.61 10.54 -1.91
N ARG A 163 4.52 9.40 -1.22
CA ARG A 163 3.97 9.33 0.14
C ARG A 163 4.73 10.23 1.10
N ASP A 164 6.07 10.19 1.06
CA ASP A 164 6.91 10.98 1.96
C ASP A 164 6.78 12.48 1.65
N ALA A 165 6.61 12.86 0.38
CA ALA A 165 6.31 14.25 0.00
C ALA A 165 4.95 14.72 0.56
N ILE A 166 3.92 13.88 0.55
CA ILE A 166 2.62 14.20 1.17
C ILE A 166 2.76 14.39 2.69
N LEU A 167 3.55 13.55 3.37
CA LEU A 167 3.81 13.73 4.80
C LEU A 167 4.46 15.08 5.11
N CYS A 168 5.45 15.50 4.32
CA CYS A 168 6.04 16.84 4.44
C CYS A 168 5.03 17.96 4.20
N GLU A 169 4.09 17.76 3.25
CA GLU A 169 3.02 18.73 2.98
C GLU A 169 2.07 18.88 4.17
N VAL A 170 1.68 17.79 4.79
CA VAL A 170 0.86 17.78 6.02
C VAL A 170 1.56 18.55 7.16
N GLU A 171 2.86 18.30 7.37
CA GLU A 171 3.64 18.99 8.39
C GLU A 171 3.69 20.50 8.11
N ARG A 172 3.92 20.90 6.87
CA ARG A 172 3.96 22.30 6.45
C ARG A 172 2.61 22.99 6.65
N HIS A 173 1.52 22.33 6.24
CA HIS A 173 0.16 22.85 6.40
C HIS A 173 -0.17 23.13 7.87
N ARG A 174 0.11 22.16 8.74
CA ARG A 174 -0.11 22.30 10.19
C ARG A 174 0.73 23.40 10.82
N ALA A 175 1.99 23.55 10.41
CA ALA A 175 2.86 24.60 10.89
C ALA A 175 2.36 25.99 10.49
N THR A 176 1.91 26.17 9.24
CA THR A 176 1.37 27.43 8.71
C THR A 176 0.09 27.81 9.45
N TRP A 177 -0.85 26.88 9.60
CA TRP A 177 -2.10 27.11 10.30
C TRP A 177 -1.87 27.48 11.78
N GLY A 178 -0.94 26.83 12.46
CA GLY A 178 -0.55 27.17 13.81
C GLY A 178 0.08 28.57 13.95
N GLN A 179 0.75 29.08 12.91
CA GLN A 179 1.27 30.44 12.88
C GLN A 179 0.16 31.48 12.66
N GLU A 180 -0.77 31.20 11.74
CA GLU A 180 -1.91 32.06 11.48
C GLU A 180 -2.81 32.20 12.70
N LEU A 181 -3.09 31.12 13.39
CA LEU A 181 -3.87 31.13 14.62
C LEU A 181 -3.20 31.97 15.72
N ARG A 182 -1.87 31.81 15.90
CA ARG A 182 -1.13 32.64 16.86
C ARG A 182 -1.18 34.11 16.52
N ARG A 183 -1.08 34.48 15.23
CA ARG A 183 -1.21 35.89 14.77
C ARG A 183 -2.62 36.43 15.05
N ALA A 184 -3.65 35.63 14.79
CA ALA A 184 -5.03 36.03 15.04
C ALA A 184 -5.30 36.27 16.53
N VAL A 185 -4.79 35.39 17.41
CA VAL A 185 -4.88 35.56 18.87
C VAL A 185 -4.18 36.85 19.31
N GLN A 186 -2.95 37.08 18.85
CA GLN A 186 -2.18 38.26 19.20
C GLN A 186 -2.90 39.55 18.74
N GLN A 187 -3.46 39.56 17.52
CA GLN A 187 -4.23 40.69 17.01
C GLN A 187 -5.49 40.97 17.85
N ALA A 188 -6.18 39.93 18.30
CA ALA A 188 -7.35 40.08 19.18
C ALA A 188 -6.96 40.66 20.55
N GLU A 189 -5.88 40.16 21.16
CA GLU A 189 -5.34 40.69 22.42
C GLU A 189 -4.92 42.18 22.30
N ASP A 190 -4.19 42.54 21.25
CA ASP A 190 -3.74 43.91 20.99
C ASP A 190 -4.94 44.87 20.76
N THR A 191 -6.02 44.36 20.15
CA THR A 191 -7.25 45.13 19.93
C THR A 191 -8.00 45.39 21.22
N GLU A 192 -8.09 44.36 22.09
CA GLU A 192 -8.76 44.46 23.39
C GLU A 192 -8.03 45.47 24.32
N ILE A 193 -6.69 45.44 24.32
CA ILE A 193 -5.86 46.36 25.10
C ILE A 193 -6.10 47.82 24.62
N LYS A 194 -6.15 48.07 23.35
CA LYS A 194 -6.43 49.42 22.79
C LYS A 194 -7.81 49.93 23.20
N VAL A 195 -8.84 49.07 23.15
CA VAL A 195 -10.21 49.46 23.60
C VAL A 195 -10.24 49.84 25.08
N ILE A 196 -9.49 49.12 25.92
CA ILE A 196 -9.40 49.40 27.37
C ILE A 196 -8.64 50.71 27.63
N GLU A 197 -7.58 51.03 26.89
CA GLU A 197 -6.83 52.28 27.00
C GLU A 197 -7.64 53.50 26.53
N ASP A 198 -8.34 53.41 25.37
CA ASP A 198 -9.21 54.45 24.86
C ASP A 198 -10.41 54.71 25.79
N GLY A 199 -10.94 53.65 26.43
CA GLY A 199 -12.01 53.77 27.43
C GLY A 199 -11.57 54.48 28.72
N LYS A 200 -10.30 54.29 29.15
CA LYS A 200 -9.76 55.00 30.31
C LYS A 200 -9.47 56.49 30.07
N THR A 201 -9.01 56.84 28.87
CA THR A 201 -8.75 58.23 28.47
C THR A 201 -10.04 59.04 28.34
N ARG A 202 -11.18 58.44 27.91
CA ARG A 202 -12.48 59.08 27.81
C ARG A 202 -13.15 59.34 29.17
N ASN A 203 -12.85 58.54 30.19
CA ASN A 203 -13.41 58.72 31.55
C ASN A 203 -12.57 59.64 32.42
N ALA A 204 -11.40 60.13 31.96
CA ALA A 204 -10.51 61.02 32.70
C ALA A 204 -10.56 62.49 32.21
N ALA A 205 -11.42 62.79 31.26
CA ALA A 205 -11.68 64.15 30.74
C ALA A 205 -13.11 64.60 31.12
#